data_f79515044f716f240e57cad8b19f950e
#
_entry.id   f79515044f716f240e57cad8b19f950e
#
_cell.length_a   1.000
_cell.length_b   1.000
_cell.length_c   1.000
_cell.angle_alpha   90.00
_cell.angle_beta   90.00
_cell.angle_gamma   90.00
#
_symmetry.space_group_name_H-M   'P 1'
#
loop_
_entity.id
_entity.type
_entity.pdbx_description
1 polymer ?
#
loop_
_entity_poly.entity_id
_entity_poly.type
_entity_poly.pdbx_seq_one_letter_code
_entity_poly.pdbx_strand_id
1 'polypeptide(L)'
;CNKNFKKDGSPYNVYADGLRVFTTIDSRMQKYAEEAVYKHVAGYLQPAFDRENKPKPSAPFSDKLTPNQIRSILNRSITQSERYRTMKAAGYSPEEIHDAFRKKVEMTVFTYHGDIDTLMSPLDSIRYYKGFLRSGFMSMDPKTGAVKAYVGGLDYTHFMYDMVSLGRRQVGSTIKPFLYSLAMENGFTPCDMAPNRQQTYIVAGRPWTPRNANHSRYGQMVTLKWGLAQSNNWISAY
;
A
#
# COMPACT_ATOMS: atom_id res chain seq x y z
N CYS A 1 -10.74 22.31 -7.43
CA CYS A 1 -11.23 23.56 -8.01
C CYS A 1 -12.71 23.84 -7.74
N ASN A 2 -13.42 22.95 -7.04
CA ASN A 2 -14.89 23.08 -6.80
C ASN A 2 -15.30 24.23 -5.86
N LYS A 3 -14.36 25.00 -5.31
CA LYS A 3 -14.61 26.15 -4.43
C LYS A 3 -14.18 27.48 -5.05
N ASN A 4 -13.46 27.47 -6.17
CA ASN A 4 -12.97 28.68 -6.83
C ASN A 4 -13.49 28.70 -8.26
N PHE A 5 -14.08 29.82 -8.64
CA PHE A 5 -14.66 30.03 -9.95
C PHE A 5 -13.95 31.18 -10.68
N LYS A 6 -13.96 31.14 -11.99
CA LYS A 6 -13.52 32.23 -12.85
C LYS A 6 -14.50 33.40 -12.75
N LYS A 7 -14.13 34.54 -13.31
CA LYS A 7 -14.99 35.75 -13.34
C LYS A 7 -16.32 35.51 -14.08
N ASP A 8 -16.35 34.57 -14.99
CA ASP A 8 -17.55 34.16 -15.77
C ASP A 8 -18.42 33.12 -15.06
N GLY A 9 -18.07 32.75 -13.81
CA GLY A 9 -18.78 31.75 -13.02
C GLY A 9 -18.44 30.29 -13.35
N SER A 10 -17.60 30.02 -14.34
CA SER A 10 -17.14 28.66 -14.65
C SER A 10 -16.07 28.17 -13.68
N PRO A 11 -15.96 26.86 -13.38
CA PRO A 11 -14.90 26.33 -12.56
C PRO A 11 -13.54 26.37 -13.28
N TYR A 12 -12.44 26.55 -12.51
CA TYR A 12 -11.09 26.43 -13.07
C TYR A 12 -10.79 25.00 -13.52
N ASN A 13 -10.20 24.87 -14.70
CA ASN A 13 -9.67 23.62 -15.22
C ASN A 13 -8.13 23.61 -15.01
N VAL A 14 -7.65 22.70 -14.15
CA VAL A 14 -6.21 22.57 -13.79
C VAL A 14 -5.33 22.33 -15.02
N TYR A 15 -5.87 21.67 -16.04
CA TYR A 15 -5.11 21.30 -17.24
C TYR A 15 -5.18 22.32 -18.39
N ALA A 16 -6.19 23.18 -18.39
CA ALA A 16 -6.44 24.09 -19.52
C ALA A 16 -6.23 25.58 -19.20
N ASP A 17 -6.33 25.99 -17.94
CA ASP A 17 -6.36 27.40 -17.58
C ASP A 17 -4.99 28.01 -17.23
N GLY A 18 -3.89 27.30 -17.48
CA GLY A 18 -2.53 27.81 -17.25
C GLY A 18 -2.24 28.21 -15.80
N LEU A 19 -2.81 27.50 -14.84
CA LEU A 19 -2.68 27.82 -13.42
C LEU A 19 -1.24 27.61 -12.94
N ARG A 20 -0.75 28.55 -12.12
CA ARG A 20 0.53 28.40 -11.40
C ARG A 20 0.23 27.76 -10.04
N VAL A 21 0.72 26.52 -9.85
CA VAL A 21 0.51 25.75 -8.62
C VAL A 21 1.78 25.83 -7.77
N PHE A 22 1.67 26.41 -6.57
CA PHE A 22 2.75 26.44 -5.58
C PHE A 22 2.52 25.32 -4.58
N THR A 23 3.55 24.51 -4.35
CA THR A 23 3.51 23.38 -3.40
C THR A 23 4.52 23.60 -2.27
N THR A 24 4.41 22.80 -1.21
CA THR A 24 5.36 22.80 -0.08
C THR A 24 6.51 21.80 -0.29
N ILE A 25 6.54 21.12 -1.43
CA ILE A 25 7.58 20.13 -1.78
C ILE A 25 8.95 20.81 -1.88
N ASP A 26 9.94 20.24 -1.19
CA ASP A 26 11.35 20.55 -1.38
C ASP A 26 11.93 19.61 -2.44
N SER A 27 12.42 20.15 -3.54
CA SER A 27 12.90 19.36 -4.68
C SER A 27 14.07 18.42 -4.35
N ARG A 28 14.94 18.81 -3.41
CA ARG A 28 16.06 17.98 -2.97
C ARG A 28 15.57 16.81 -2.10
N MET A 29 14.65 17.08 -1.17
CA MET A 29 14.04 16.05 -0.35
C MET A 29 13.22 15.08 -1.21
N GLN A 30 12.49 15.59 -2.21
CA GLN A 30 11.76 14.77 -3.17
C GLN A 30 12.70 13.82 -3.91
N LYS A 31 13.79 14.34 -4.46
CA LYS A 31 14.79 13.52 -5.16
C LYS A 31 15.38 12.44 -4.24
N TYR A 32 15.76 12.78 -3.02
CA TYR A 32 16.29 11.80 -2.07
C TYR A 32 15.26 10.74 -1.69
N ALA A 33 14.00 11.12 -1.55
CA ALA A 33 12.92 10.19 -1.26
C ALA A 33 12.70 9.19 -2.40
N GLU A 34 12.66 9.67 -3.64
CA GLU A 34 12.54 8.83 -4.84
C GLU A 34 13.71 7.86 -4.97
N GLU A 35 14.95 8.37 -4.85
CA GLU A 35 16.16 7.55 -4.90
C GLU A 35 16.19 6.50 -3.79
N ALA A 36 15.83 6.87 -2.56
CA ALA A 36 15.81 5.96 -1.41
C ALA A 36 14.76 4.85 -1.59
N VAL A 37 13.54 5.21 -1.99
CA VAL A 37 12.46 4.25 -2.24
C VAL A 37 12.86 3.30 -3.37
N TYR A 38 13.35 3.84 -4.49
CA TYR A 38 13.77 3.03 -5.61
C TYR A 38 14.91 2.07 -5.24
N LYS A 39 15.99 2.59 -4.66
CA LYS A 39 17.17 1.79 -4.26
C LYS A 39 16.80 0.68 -3.28
N HIS A 40 15.93 0.96 -2.31
CA HIS A 40 15.53 -0.03 -1.32
C HIS A 40 14.60 -1.08 -1.92
N VAL A 41 13.60 -0.69 -2.69
CA VAL A 41 12.65 -1.62 -3.29
C VAL A 41 13.28 -2.42 -4.42
N ALA A 42 13.89 -1.76 -5.40
CA ALA A 42 14.50 -2.43 -6.55
C ALA A 42 15.75 -3.24 -6.20
N GLY A 43 16.63 -2.67 -5.34
CA GLY A 43 17.91 -3.27 -5.03
C GLY A 43 17.89 -4.31 -3.91
N TYR A 44 16.90 -4.27 -3.02
CA TYR A 44 16.85 -5.16 -1.86
C TYR A 44 15.55 -5.96 -1.74
N LEU A 45 14.39 -5.29 -1.66
CA LEU A 45 13.14 -5.96 -1.34
C LEU A 45 12.62 -6.82 -2.49
N GLN A 46 12.61 -6.31 -3.72
CA GLN A 46 12.14 -7.07 -4.88
C GLN A 46 12.97 -8.33 -5.14
N PRO A 47 14.31 -8.27 -5.17
CA PRO A 47 15.12 -9.48 -5.30
C PRO A 47 14.90 -10.51 -4.19
N ALA A 48 14.66 -10.06 -2.96
CA ALA A 48 14.34 -10.95 -1.84
C ALA A 48 12.96 -11.61 -2.03
N PHE A 49 11.97 -10.83 -2.41
CA PHE A 49 10.62 -11.30 -2.71
C PHE A 49 10.61 -12.30 -3.87
N ASP A 50 11.34 -12.02 -4.95
CA ASP A 50 11.43 -12.90 -6.12
C ASP A 50 12.09 -14.23 -5.77
N ARG A 51 13.17 -14.22 -4.99
CA ARG A 51 13.82 -15.45 -4.49
C ARG A 51 12.88 -16.31 -3.65
N GLU A 52 12.13 -15.67 -2.74
CA GLU A 52 11.17 -16.37 -1.89
C GLU A 52 10.01 -16.97 -2.69
N ASN A 53 9.57 -16.30 -3.74
CA ASN A 53 8.43 -16.72 -4.54
C ASN A 53 8.78 -17.65 -5.71
N LYS A 54 10.04 -17.65 -6.19
CA LYS A 54 10.47 -18.49 -7.31
C LYS A 54 10.05 -19.96 -7.21
N PRO A 55 10.14 -20.65 -6.04
CA PRO A 55 9.71 -22.02 -5.92
C PRO A 55 8.20 -22.23 -5.76
N LYS A 56 7.40 -21.16 -5.62
CA LYS A 56 5.96 -21.27 -5.33
C LYS A 56 5.15 -21.31 -6.63
N PRO A 57 4.36 -22.38 -6.88
CA PRO A 57 3.56 -22.50 -8.11
C PRO A 57 2.49 -21.41 -8.23
N SER A 58 2.04 -20.85 -7.11
CA SER A 58 1.02 -19.78 -7.05
C SER A 58 1.60 -18.39 -7.31
N ALA A 59 2.92 -18.22 -7.38
CA ALA A 59 3.56 -16.89 -7.54
C ALA A 59 2.95 -16.07 -8.70
N PRO A 60 2.82 -14.78 -8.54
CA PRO A 60 3.18 -13.93 -7.42
C PRO A 60 2.14 -13.89 -6.27
N PHE A 61 1.16 -14.79 -6.30
CA PHE A 61 0.10 -14.85 -5.29
C PHE A 61 0.55 -15.67 -4.07
N SER A 62 -0.07 -15.37 -2.92
CA SER A 62 0.15 -16.14 -1.70
C SER A 62 -0.28 -17.59 -1.87
N ASP A 63 0.47 -18.52 -1.31
CA ASP A 63 0.16 -19.96 -1.20
C ASP A 63 -1.10 -20.25 -0.36
N LYS A 64 -1.55 -19.27 0.43
CA LYS A 64 -2.81 -19.35 1.18
C LYS A 64 -4.06 -19.10 0.32
N LEU A 65 -3.90 -18.65 -0.91
CA LEU A 65 -5.01 -18.42 -1.82
C LEU A 65 -5.35 -19.69 -2.61
N THR A 66 -6.64 -20.00 -2.69
CA THR A 66 -7.11 -21.09 -3.54
C THR A 66 -7.03 -20.68 -5.03
N PRO A 67 -6.96 -21.66 -5.96
CA PRO A 67 -6.98 -21.39 -7.40
C PRO A 67 -8.18 -20.53 -7.84
N ASN A 68 -9.35 -20.74 -7.21
CA ASN A 68 -10.55 -19.95 -7.51
C ASN A 68 -10.43 -18.49 -7.06
N GLN A 69 -9.79 -18.24 -5.92
CA GLN A 69 -9.50 -16.88 -5.46
C GLN A 69 -8.52 -16.16 -6.38
N ILE A 70 -7.46 -16.85 -6.81
CA ILE A 70 -6.49 -16.31 -7.79
C ILE A 70 -7.21 -15.99 -9.12
N ARG A 71 -8.05 -16.89 -9.62
CA ARG A 71 -8.87 -16.65 -10.83
C ARG A 71 -9.76 -15.42 -10.67
N SER A 72 -10.42 -15.29 -9.53
CA SER A 72 -11.28 -14.13 -9.24
C SER A 72 -10.48 -12.81 -9.23
N ILE A 73 -9.27 -12.81 -8.64
CA ILE A 73 -8.37 -11.64 -8.64
C ILE A 73 -7.96 -11.27 -10.08
N LEU A 74 -7.60 -12.24 -10.89
CA LEU A 74 -7.21 -12.02 -12.28
C LEU A 74 -8.39 -11.51 -13.12
N ASN A 75 -9.57 -12.11 -13.01
CA ASN A 75 -10.77 -11.69 -13.71
C ASN A 75 -11.16 -10.25 -13.36
N ARG A 76 -11.06 -9.87 -12.07
CA ARG A 76 -11.28 -8.47 -11.66
C ARG A 76 -10.28 -7.53 -12.33
N SER A 77 -9.01 -7.91 -12.43
CA SER A 77 -7.99 -7.09 -13.09
C SER A 77 -8.24 -6.99 -14.60
N ILE A 78 -8.69 -8.05 -15.24
CA ILE A 78 -9.12 -8.05 -16.65
C ILE A 78 -10.25 -7.05 -16.84
N THR A 79 -11.34 -7.17 -16.08
CA THR A 79 -12.53 -6.30 -16.23
C THR A 79 -12.26 -4.83 -15.92
N GLN A 80 -11.25 -4.53 -15.11
CA GLN A 80 -10.83 -3.17 -14.80
C GLN A 80 -9.84 -2.56 -15.81
N SER A 81 -9.28 -3.38 -16.71
CA SER A 81 -8.31 -2.91 -17.70
C SER A 81 -8.96 -2.07 -18.80
N GLU A 82 -8.19 -1.15 -19.37
CA GLU A 82 -8.62 -0.33 -20.51
C GLU A 82 -8.92 -1.21 -21.74
N ARG A 83 -8.05 -2.19 -22.02
CA ARG A 83 -8.28 -3.16 -23.10
C ARG A 83 -9.65 -3.82 -23.02
N TYR A 84 -10.07 -4.30 -21.84
CA TYR A 84 -11.40 -4.89 -21.66
C TYR A 84 -12.51 -3.89 -21.97
N ARG A 85 -12.40 -2.65 -21.45
CA ARG A 85 -13.41 -1.60 -21.66
C ARG A 85 -13.52 -1.23 -23.14
N THR A 86 -12.39 -1.09 -23.84
CA THR A 86 -12.36 -0.77 -25.27
C THR A 86 -12.97 -1.89 -26.11
N MET A 87 -12.59 -3.13 -25.88
CA MET A 87 -13.16 -4.28 -26.60
C MET A 87 -14.66 -4.42 -26.34
N LYS A 88 -15.09 -4.27 -25.08
CA LYS A 88 -16.52 -4.30 -24.73
C LYS A 88 -17.31 -3.18 -25.42
N ALA A 89 -16.77 -1.97 -25.46
CA ALA A 89 -17.38 -0.83 -26.17
C ALA A 89 -17.43 -1.04 -27.69
N ALA A 90 -16.49 -1.79 -28.24
CA ALA A 90 -16.46 -2.19 -29.65
C ALA A 90 -17.39 -3.37 -29.98
N GLY A 91 -18.13 -3.92 -29.00
CA GLY A 91 -19.14 -4.96 -29.19
C GLY A 91 -18.60 -6.40 -29.21
N TYR A 92 -17.35 -6.65 -28.78
CA TYR A 92 -16.82 -8.01 -28.66
C TYR A 92 -17.55 -8.83 -27.59
N SER A 93 -17.80 -10.09 -27.89
CA SER A 93 -18.38 -11.04 -26.94
C SER A 93 -17.45 -11.35 -25.77
N PRO A 94 -17.97 -11.84 -24.62
CA PRO A 94 -17.13 -12.25 -23.51
C PRO A 94 -16.08 -13.30 -23.88
N GLU A 95 -16.41 -14.25 -24.77
CA GLU A 95 -15.50 -15.28 -25.26
C GLU A 95 -14.37 -14.69 -26.08
N GLU A 96 -14.65 -13.81 -27.03
CA GLU A 96 -13.66 -13.13 -27.86
C GLU A 96 -12.70 -12.30 -27.00
N ILE A 97 -13.21 -11.58 -26.00
CA ILE A 97 -12.39 -10.82 -25.06
C ILE A 97 -11.47 -11.76 -24.27
N HIS A 98 -12.03 -12.86 -23.76
CA HIS A 98 -11.25 -13.84 -23.00
C HIS A 98 -10.12 -14.46 -23.83
N ASP A 99 -10.37 -14.78 -25.08
CA ASP A 99 -9.35 -15.32 -26.01
C ASP A 99 -8.29 -14.27 -26.35
N ALA A 100 -8.70 -13.01 -26.57
CA ALA A 100 -7.77 -11.91 -26.78
C ALA A 100 -6.81 -11.67 -25.59
N PHE A 101 -7.26 -11.96 -24.34
CA PHE A 101 -6.41 -11.87 -23.16
C PHE A 101 -5.43 -13.03 -23.01
N ARG A 102 -5.62 -14.14 -23.73
CA ARG A 102 -4.72 -15.30 -23.74
C ARG A 102 -3.76 -15.31 -24.92
N LYS A 103 -4.08 -14.63 -26.01
CA LYS A 103 -3.23 -14.52 -27.19
C LYS A 103 -2.03 -13.65 -26.89
N LYS A 104 -0.83 -14.13 -27.21
CA LYS A 104 0.40 -13.33 -27.10
C LYS A 104 0.38 -12.20 -28.10
N VAL A 105 0.80 -11.02 -27.66
CA VAL A 105 0.95 -9.82 -28.46
C VAL A 105 2.25 -9.11 -28.06
N GLU A 106 2.82 -8.35 -28.96
CA GLU A 106 3.93 -7.47 -28.64
C GLU A 106 3.46 -6.39 -27.68
N MET A 107 4.22 -6.17 -26.63
CA MET A 107 3.95 -5.14 -25.62
C MET A 107 5.25 -4.69 -24.95
N THR A 108 5.26 -3.45 -24.51
CA THR A 108 6.30 -2.88 -23.68
C THR A 108 5.92 -3.05 -22.22
N VAL A 109 6.82 -3.58 -21.39
CA VAL A 109 6.59 -3.79 -19.97
C VAL A 109 7.69 -3.14 -19.14
N PHE A 110 7.31 -2.67 -17.97
CA PHE A 110 8.21 -2.08 -16.98
C PHE A 110 9.21 -3.10 -16.44
N THR A 111 10.47 -2.70 -16.31
CA THR A 111 11.44 -3.33 -15.42
C THR A 111 12.17 -2.26 -14.62
N TYR A 112 12.84 -2.66 -13.54
CA TYR A 112 13.68 -1.72 -12.77
C TYR A 112 14.92 -1.20 -13.53
N HIS A 113 15.18 -1.71 -14.74
CA HIS A 113 16.29 -1.30 -15.59
C HIS A 113 15.83 -0.57 -16.85
N GLY A 114 14.58 -0.15 -16.88
CA GLY A 114 13.89 0.46 -18.01
C GLY A 114 12.87 -0.47 -18.63
N ASP A 115 12.11 0.08 -19.54
CA ASP A 115 11.08 -0.65 -20.27
C ASP A 115 11.69 -1.62 -21.28
N ILE A 116 11.06 -2.78 -21.43
CA ILE A 116 11.49 -3.78 -22.43
C ILE A 116 10.31 -4.20 -23.30
N ASP A 117 10.58 -4.43 -24.58
CA ASP A 117 9.61 -5.01 -25.50
C ASP A 117 9.63 -6.52 -25.40
N THR A 118 8.46 -7.12 -25.32
CA THR A 118 8.30 -8.56 -25.13
C THR A 118 7.02 -9.09 -25.78
N LEU A 119 7.03 -10.38 -26.10
CA LEU A 119 5.87 -11.10 -26.61
C LEU A 119 5.16 -11.84 -25.46
N MET A 120 4.07 -11.27 -24.96
CA MET A 120 3.38 -11.76 -23.78
C MET A 120 1.86 -11.68 -23.97
N SER A 121 1.08 -12.56 -23.32
CA SER A 121 -0.36 -12.39 -23.30
C SER A 121 -0.77 -11.27 -22.32
N PRO A 122 -1.88 -10.54 -22.59
CA PRO A 122 -2.40 -9.55 -21.64
C PRO A 122 -2.69 -10.14 -20.25
N LEU A 123 -3.08 -11.40 -20.16
CA LEU A 123 -3.26 -12.09 -18.88
C LEU A 123 -1.94 -12.30 -18.14
N ASP A 124 -0.88 -12.69 -18.87
CA ASP A 124 0.44 -12.88 -18.26
C ASP A 124 1.06 -11.54 -17.85
N SER A 125 0.81 -10.46 -18.62
CA SER A 125 1.24 -9.13 -18.20
C SER A 125 0.55 -8.68 -16.90
N ILE A 126 -0.74 -8.98 -16.71
CA ILE A 126 -1.42 -8.73 -15.43
C ILE A 126 -0.74 -9.48 -14.28
N ARG A 127 -0.36 -10.74 -14.48
CA ARG A 127 0.38 -11.52 -13.47
C ARG A 127 1.75 -10.93 -13.20
N TYR A 128 2.47 -10.55 -14.24
CA TYR A 128 3.78 -9.92 -14.18
C TYR A 128 3.74 -8.66 -13.31
N TYR A 129 2.80 -7.74 -13.59
CA TYR A 129 2.64 -6.51 -12.80
C TYR A 129 2.20 -6.74 -11.35
N LYS A 130 1.55 -7.85 -11.04
CA LYS A 130 1.23 -8.24 -9.66
C LYS A 130 2.45 -8.76 -8.88
N GLY A 131 3.52 -9.12 -9.55
CA GLY A 131 4.80 -9.48 -8.94
C GLY A 131 5.61 -8.30 -8.40
N PHE A 132 5.31 -7.07 -8.82
CA PHE A 132 6.04 -5.90 -8.33
C PHE A 132 5.53 -5.45 -6.97
N LEU A 133 6.45 -5.28 -6.03
CA LEU A 133 6.17 -4.68 -4.73
C LEU A 133 5.71 -3.23 -4.91
N ARG A 134 4.83 -2.79 -4.04
CA ARG A 134 4.30 -1.43 -4.03
C ARG A 134 4.79 -0.72 -2.77
N SER A 135 5.22 0.52 -2.93
CA SER A 135 5.65 1.36 -1.82
C SER A 135 5.13 2.77 -2.00
N GLY A 136 4.88 3.43 -0.89
CA GLY A 136 4.62 4.87 -0.83
C GLY A 136 5.47 5.47 0.29
N PHE A 137 5.90 6.70 0.11
CA PHE A 137 6.68 7.43 1.11
C PHE A 137 6.23 8.89 1.14
N MET A 138 6.11 9.43 2.35
CA MET A 138 5.81 10.85 2.55
C MET A 138 6.67 11.40 3.69
N SER A 139 7.23 12.59 3.48
CA SER A 139 7.91 13.36 4.53
C SER A 139 7.14 14.66 4.78
N MET A 140 6.96 14.97 6.04
CA MET A 140 6.16 16.12 6.49
C MET A 140 6.91 16.90 7.57
N ASP A 141 6.82 18.22 7.54
CA ASP A 141 7.27 19.07 8.63
C ASP A 141 6.33 18.86 9.84
N PRO A 142 6.85 18.45 11.01
CA PRO A 142 6.01 18.12 12.16
C PRO A 142 5.35 19.35 12.81
N LYS A 143 5.86 20.55 12.58
CA LYS A 143 5.33 21.79 13.17
C LYS A 143 4.21 22.40 12.32
N THR A 144 4.37 22.36 11.01
CA THR A 144 3.47 23.05 10.07
C THR A 144 2.53 22.11 9.34
N GLY A 145 2.82 20.80 9.34
CA GLY A 145 2.11 19.79 8.52
C GLY A 145 2.43 19.89 7.03
N ALA A 146 3.38 20.74 6.63
CA ALA A 146 3.74 20.91 5.22
C ALA A 146 4.44 19.67 4.67
N VAL A 147 3.91 19.07 3.61
CA VAL A 147 4.51 17.92 2.92
C VAL A 147 5.75 18.37 2.16
N LYS A 148 6.91 17.80 2.46
CA LYS A 148 8.21 18.13 1.90
C LYS A 148 8.68 17.15 0.81
N ALA A 149 8.25 15.88 0.88
CA ALA A 149 8.48 14.89 -0.16
C ALA A 149 7.28 13.95 -0.21
N TYR A 150 6.94 13.48 -1.41
CA TYR A 150 5.80 12.61 -1.64
C TYR A 150 6.07 11.65 -2.78
N VAL A 151 6.17 10.37 -2.47
CA VAL A 151 6.39 9.28 -3.44
C VAL A 151 5.19 8.36 -3.37
N GLY A 152 4.24 8.51 -4.27
CA GLY A 152 3.01 7.70 -4.33
C GLY A 152 3.21 6.29 -4.87
N GLY A 153 4.32 6.04 -5.57
CA GLY A 153 4.67 4.76 -6.17
C GLY A 153 6.07 4.77 -6.77
N LEU A 154 6.52 3.64 -7.29
CA LEU A 154 7.87 3.49 -7.86
C LEU A 154 8.04 4.18 -9.21
N ASP A 155 7.00 4.20 -9.99
CA ASP A 155 6.94 4.78 -11.32
C ASP A 155 5.50 5.18 -11.63
N TYR A 156 5.27 6.44 -11.98
CA TYR A 156 3.91 6.95 -12.23
C TYR A 156 3.34 6.44 -13.56
N THR A 157 4.17 6.21 -14.55
CA THR A 157 3.72 5.78 -15.89
C THR A 157 3.08 4.41 -15.85
N HIS A 158 3.68 3.48 -15.08
CA HIS A 158 3.22 2.09 -14.99
C HIS A 158 2.37 1.80 -13.75
N PHE A 159 2.50 2.61 -12.70
CA PHE A 159 1.91 2.38 -11.38
C PHE A 159 1.22 3.63 -10.84
N MET A 160 0.15 4.07 -11.50
CA MET A 160 -0.58 5.30 -11.17
C MET A 160 -1.31 5.25 -9.81
N TYR A 161 -1.47 4.06 -9.20
CA TYR A 161 -2.17 3.94 -7.92
C TYR A 161 -1.32 4.50 -6.80
N ASP A 162 -1.81 5.57 -6.17
CA ASP A 162 -1.13 6.26 -5.09
C ASP A 162 -1.19 5.44 -3.79
N MET A 163 -0.03 4.93 -3.39
CA MET A 163 0.10 4.10 -2.19
C MET A 163 0.06 4.92 -0.89
N VAL A 164 0.31 6.23 -0.95
CA VAL A 164 0.29 7.11 0.23
C VAL A 164 -1.14 7.51 0.57
N SER A 165 -1.91 8.04 -0.39
CA SER A 165 -3.25 8.57 -0.14
C SER A 165 -4.37 7.55 -0.33
N LEU A 166 -4.21 6.59 -1.25
CA LEU A 166 -5.24 5.60 -1.59
C LEU A 166 -4.95 4.20 -1.05
N GLY A 167 -3.68 3.92 -0.72
CA GLY A 167 -3.25 2.62 -0.23
C GLY A 167 -3.84 2.29 1.12
N ARG A 168 -4.79 1.35 1.17
CA ARG A 168 -5.36 0.87 2.43
C ARG A 168 -4.61 -0.36 2.91
N ARG A 169 -4.06 -0.26 4.12
CA ARG A 169 -3.32 -1.34 4.79
C ARG A 169 -3.77 -1.44 6.24
N GLN A 170 -3.60 -2.62 6.81
CA GLN A 170 -3.77 -2.79 8.25
C GLN A 170 -2.72 -1.93 8.97
N VAL A 171 -3.16 -1.04 9.85
CA VAL A 171 -2.27 -0.12 10.57
C VAL A 171 -1.30 -0.86 11.50
N GLY A 172 -1.70 -2.03 12.02
CA GLY A 172 -0.87 -2.80 12.94
C GLY A 172 -0.44 -1.97 14.15
N SER A 173 0.80 -2.14 14.57
CA SER A 173 1.35 -1.45 15.75
C SER A 173 1.56 0.06 15.56
N THR A 174 1.41 0.61 14.37
CA THR A 174 1.48 2.07 14.17
C THR A 174 0.30 2.81 14.79
N ILE A 175 -0.77 2.11 15.18
CA ILE A 175 -1.88 2.69 15.95
C ILE A 175 -1.53 2.95 17.42
N LYS A 176 -0.51 2.27 17.96
CA LYS A 176 -0.22 2.32 19.39
C LYS A 176 0.11 3.71 19.93
N PRO A 177 0.89 4.57 19.28
CA PRO A 177 1.10 5.94 19.74
C PRO A 177 -0.22 6.69 19.96
N PHE A 178 -1.18 6.54 19.05
CA PHE A 178 -2.51 7.17 19.19
C PHE A 178 -3.31 6.57 20.35
N LEU A 179 -3.28 5.24 20.52
CA LEU A 179 -3.92 4.55 21.61
C LEU A 179 -3.37 5.02 22.98
N TYR A 180 -2.04 5.11 23.08
CA TYR A 180 -1.40 5.57 24.34
C TYR A 180 -1.62 7.06 24.58
N SER A 181 -1.69 7.90 23.54
CA SER A 181 -2.10 9.29 23.69
C SER A 181 -3.51 9.41 24.25
N LEU A 182 -4.46 8.61 23.73
CA LEU A 182 -5.81 8.56 24.26
C LEU A 182 -5.84 8.09 25.73
N ALA A 183 -5.01 7.11 26.11
CA ALA A 183 -4.89 6.70 27.51
C ALA A 183 -4.41 7.83 28.39
N MET A 184 -3.39 8.62 27.95
CA MET A 184 -2.90 9.80 28.70
C MET A 184 -3.99 10.87 28.86
N GLU A 185 -4.79 11.12 27.83
CA GLU A 185 -5.93 12.04 27.88
C GLU A 185 -7.01 11.58 28.88
N ASN A 186 -7.11 10.28 29.11
CA ASN A 186 -8.02 9.68 30.11
C ASN A 186 -7.40 9.50 31.50
N GLY A 187 -6.28 10.17 31.79
CA GLY A 187 -5.68 10.27 33.11
C GLY A 187 -4.61 9.22 33.42
N PHE A 188 -4.28 8.33 32.49
CA PHE A 188 -3.13 7.46 32.65
C PHE A 188 -1.82 8.21 32.48
N THR A 189 -0.74 7.66 33.05
CA THR A 189 0.61 8.20 32.93
C THR A 189 1.55 7.16 32.29
N PRO A 190 2.68 7.56 31.73
CA PRO A 190 3.67 6.61 31.22
C PRO A 190 4.23 5.65 32.28
N CYS A 191 4.11 6.01 33.57
CA CYS A 191 4.60 5.23 34.70
C CYS A 191 3.57 4.24 35.25
N ASP A 192 2.31 4.33 34.83
CA ASP A 192 1.28 3.40 35.28
C ASP A 192 1.60 1.98 34.86
N MET A 193 1.29 1.04 35.75
CA MET A 193 1.69 -0.35 35.65
C MET A 193 0.53 -1.21 35.14
N ALA A 194 0.83 -2.09 34.20
CA ALA A 194 -0.12 -3.08 33.67
C ALA A 194 0.50 -4.49 33.70
N PRO A 195 -0.32 -5.55 33.85
CA PRO A 195 0.15 -6.93 33.90
C PRO A 195 0.56 -7.42 32.50
N ASN A 196 1.82 -7.79 32.34
CA ASN A 196 2.34 -8.32 31.07
C ASN A 196 2.04 -9.81 30.93
N ARG A 197 0.76 -10.13 30.74
CA ARG A 197 0.27 -11.51 30.55
C ARG A 197 -0.78 -11.58 29.46
N GLN A 198 -0.88 -12.74 28.84
CA GLN A 198 -1.92 -13.01 27.87
C GLN A 198 -3.29 -13.06 28.53
N GLN A 199 -4.24 -12.35 27.98
CA GLN A 199 -5.65 -12.35 28.40
C GLN A 199 -6.54 -12.54 27.19
N THR A 200 -7.72 -13.12 27.39
CA THR A 200 -8.76 -13.25 26.38
C THR A 200 -9.85 -12.22 26.64
N TYR A 201 -10.17 -11.46 25.63
CA TYR A 201 -11.23 -10.45 25.65
C TYR A 201 -12.40 -10.91 24.79
N ILE A 202 -13.60 -10.47 25.11
CA ILE A 202 -14.76 -10.68 24.23
C ILE A 202 -14.94 -9.43 23.40
N VAL A 203 -14.70 -9.55 22.10
CA VAL A 203 -14.84 -8.45 21.14
C VAL A 203 -15.94 -8.80 20.15
N ALA A 204 -16.97 -7.98 20.08
CA ALA A 204 -18.17 -8.23 19.25
C ALA A 204 -18.74 -9.65 19.41
N GLY A 205 -18.83 -10.13 20.66
CA GLY A 205 -19.36 -11.44 21.01
C GLY A 205 -18.44 -12.64 20.69
N ARG A 206 -17.19 -12.39 20.28
CA ARG A 206 -16.20 -13.43 19.96
C ARG A 206 -14.97 -13.34 20.85
N PRO A 207 -14.41 -14.47 21.31
CA PRO A 207 -13.17 -14.46 22.07
C PRO A 207 -12.01 -13.99 21.18
N TRP A 208 -11.24 -13.04 21.68
CA TRP A 208 -10.02 -12.54 21.06
C TRP A 208 -8.87 -12.56 22.06
N THR A 209 -7.79 -13.22 21.68
CA THR A 209 -6.59 -13.37 22.51
C THR A 209 -5.39 -12.81 21.76
N PRO A 210 -4.90 -11.61 22.11
CA PRO A 210 -3.74 -11.01 21.44
C PRO A 210 -2.49 -11.85 21.69
N ARG A 211 -1.62 -11.92 20.65
CA ARG A 211 -0.31 -12.59 20.72
C ARG A 211 0.79 -11.56 20.68
N ASN A 212 1.88 -11.80 21.41
CA ASN A 212 3.11 -11.02 21.34
C ASN A 212 4.15 -11.70 20.46
N ALA A 213 5.06 -10.88 19.88
CA ALA A 213 6.22 -11.38 19.16
C ALA A 213 7.27 -12.02 20.11
N ASN A 214 7.34 -11.55 21.34
CA ASN A 214 8.24 -12.10 22.37
C ASN A 214 7.51 -12.21 23.73
N HIS A 215 8.11 -12.94 24.67
CA HIS A 215 7.59 -13.17 26.02
C HIS A 215 8.47 -12.52 27.09
N SER A 216 9.25 -11.49 26.73
CA SER A 216 10.08 -10.75 27.68
C SER A 216 9.24 -10.21 28.83
N ARG A 217 9.69 -10.40 30.06
CA ARG A 217 9.02 -10.03 31.31
C ARG A 217 7.60 -10.58 31.45
N TYR A 218 7.31 -11.75 30.89
CA TYR A 218 5.99 -12.40 31.06
C TYR A 218 5.63 -12.58 32.53
N GLY A 219 4.39 -12.26 32.90
CA GLY A 219 3.87 -12.36 34.28
C GLY A 219 4.22 -11.20 35.19
N GLN A 220 5.08 -10.26 34.77
CA GLN A 220 5.46 -9.11 35.57
C GLN A 220 4.51 -7.92 35.35
N MET A 221 4.46 -7.05 36.35
CA MET A 221 3.92 -5.70 36.18
C MET A 221 4.95 -4.85 35.45
N VAL A 222 4.53 -4.16 34.40
CA VAL A 222 5.41 -3.30 33.56
C VAL A 222 4.74 -1.96 33.33
N THR A 223 5.53 -0.91 33.08
CA THR A 223 4.99 0.42 32.81
C THR A 223 4.38 0.51 31.42
N LEU A 224 3.42 1.40 31.22
CA LEU A 224 2.86 1.72 29.90
C LEU A 224 3.95 2.19 28.94
N LYS A 225 4.91 2.99 29.41
CA LYS A 225 6.10 3.39 28.64
C LYS A 225 6.87 2.18 28.09
N TRP A 226 7.12 1.18 28.94
CA TRP A 226 7.80 -0.05 28.50
C TRP A 226 6.93 -0.81 27.48
N GLY A 227 5.62 -0.92 27.73
CA GLY A 227 4.68 -1.59 26.83
C GLY A 227 4.72 -0.99 25.40
N LEU A 228 4.71 0.34 25.29
CA LEU A 228 4.82 1.04 24.02
C LEU A 228 6.19 0.83 23.38
N ALA A 229 7.28 1.00 24.14
CA ALA A 229 8.65 0.84 23.65
C ALA A 229 8.94 -0.57 23.10
N GLN A 230 8.33 -1.60 23.70
CA GLN A 230 8.43 -3.00 23.25
C GLN A 230 7.35 -3.39 22.24
N SER A 231 6.49 -2.46 21.87
CA SER A 231 5.33 -2.74 21.01
C SER A 231 4.51 -3.93 21.51
N ASN A 232 4.35 -4.04 22.84
CA ASN A 232 3.70 -5.17 23.49
C ASN A 232 2.19 -5.13 23.26
N ASN A 233 1.62 -6.22 22.74
CA ASN A 233 0.20 -6.29 22.40
C ASN A 233 -0.67 -6.55 23.65
N TRP A 234 -0.16 -7.22 24.67
CA TRP A 234 -0.93 -7.49 25.90
C TRP A 234 -1.17 -6.22 26.69
N ILE A 235 -0.15 -5.36 26.79
CA ILE A 235 -0.26 -4.06 27.45
C ILE A 235 -1.16 -3.10 26.64
N SER A 236 -1.10 -3.16 25.31
CA SER A 236 -1.93 -2.30 24.44
C SER A 236 -3.41 -2.73 24.42
N ALA A 237 -3.71 -3.97 24.82
CA ALA A 237 -5.08 -4.49 24.89
C ALA A 237 -5.68 -4.41 26.31
N TYR A 238 -4.85 -4.11 27.31
CA TYR A 238 -5.24 -3.92 28.71
C TYR A 238 -6.01 -2.63 28.89
#